data_4269a55ad2151c840a35542a21c6ca64
#
_entry.id   4269a55ad2151c840a35542a21c6ca64
#
_cell.length_a   1.000
_cell.length_b   1.000
_cell.length_c   1.000
_cell.angle_alpha   90.00
_cell.angle_beta   90.00
_cell.angle_gamma   90.00
#
_symmetry.space_group_name_H-M   'P 1'
#
loop_
_entity.id
_entity.type
_entity.pdbx_description
1 polymer ?
#
loop_
_entity_poly.entity_id
_entity_poly.type
_entity_poly.pdbx_seq_one_letter_code
_entity_poly.pdbx_strand_id
1 'polypeptide(L)'
;MASDDVVVSLPPDPDKVVEIWTDGGSKPNPGPGGWAAIMKYRGVIKELSGAEAQTTNNRMELTAVAHALETLKRPCHVVLHTDSQYVRNGITRWSHGWIRNGWRSSTGDPVANIDLWQRILAAQQEHRIDWRWVRGHSGHDMNERADRLATAARKAAFGKT
;
A
#
# COMPACT_ATOMS: atom_id res chain seq x y z
N MET A 1 11.94 -8.58 -30.54
CA MET A 1 11.96 -8.60 -29.95
C MET A 1 12.79 -8.61 -29.05
N ALA A 2 13.38 -8.94 -28.76
CA ALA A 2 14.33 -9.14 -27.84
C ALA A 2 14.80 -7.98 -27.15
N SER A 3 14.60 -6.94 -27.60
CA SER A 3 15.10 -5.77 -27.02
C SER A 3 14.50 -5.39 -25.76
N ASP A 4 13.53 -6.12 -25.36
CA ASP A 4 12.85 -5.76 -24.19
C ASP A 4 13.71 -5.67 -23.00
N ASP A 5 14.63 -6.51 -22.88
CA ASP A 5 15.39 -6.62 -21.68
C ASP A 5 16.21 -5.42 -21.37
N VAL A 6 16.60 -4.73 -22.39
CA VAL A 6 17.50 -3.63 -22.21
C VAL A 6 16.84 -2.47 -21.51
N VAL A 7 15.58 -2.33 -21.73
CA VAL A 7 14.86 -1.20 -21.20
C VAL A 7 14.82 -1.19 -19.70
N VAL A 8 14.87 -2.37 -19.11
CA VAL A 8 14.72 -2.49 -17.69
C VAL A 8 15.81 -1.79 -16.90
N SER A 9 16.97 -1.64 -17.50
CA SER A 9 18.07 -1.05 -16.77
C SER A 9 18.05 0.47 -16.75
N LEU A 10 17.13 1.08 -17.46
CA LEU A 10 17.07 2.54 -17.48
C LEU A 10 16.36 3.07 -16.24
N PRO A 11 16.85 4.16 -15.65
CA PRO A 11 16.15 4.76 -14.53
C PRO A 11 14.81 5.32 -14.98
N PRO A 12 13.83 5.40 -14.11
CA PRO A 12 12.54 5.94 -14.46
C PRO A 12 12.63 7.43 -14.77
N ASP A 13 11.80 7.87 -15.70
CA ASP A 13 11.67 9.29 -15.99
C ASP A 13 10.84 9.89 -14.85
N PRO A 14 11.38 10.84 -14.09
CA PRO A 14 10.66 11.40 -12.95
C PRO A 14 9.30 12.00 -13.33
N ASP A 15 9.17 12.50 -14.57
CA ASP A 15 7.91 13.09 -14.99
C ASP A 15 6.84 12.03 -15.29
N LYS A 16 7.23 10.76 -15.36
CA LYS A 16 6.29 9.69 -15.65
C LYS A 16 6.10 8.72 -14.50
N VAL A 17 6.64 9.05 -13.36
CA VAL A 17 6.51 8.21 -12.17
C VAL A 17 5.37 8.74 -11.30
N VAL A 18 4.52 7.82 -10.85
CA VAL A 18 3.54 8.15 -9.83
C VAL A 18 4.17 7.81 -8.50
N GLU A 19 4.32 8.79 -7.64
CA GLU A 19 4.87 8.56 -6.31
C GLU A 19 3.74 8.46 -5.31
N ILE A 20 3.78 7.45 -4.45
CA ILE A 20 2.68 7.16 -3.53
C ILE A 20 3.24 6.96 -2.13
N TRP A 21 2.56 7.53 -1.13
CA TRP A 21 2.86 7.32 0.29
C TRP A 21 1.58 6.82 0.95
N THR A 22 1.69 5.72 1.71
CA THR A 22 0.52 5.11 2.34
C THR A 22 0.72 4.98 3.82
N ASP A 23 -0.38 4.99 4.57
CA ASP A 23 -0.36 4.73 5.99
C ASP A 23 -1.73 4.22 6.42
N GLY A 24 -1.77 3.50 7.54
CA GLY A 24 -3.01 2.99 8.07
C GLY A 24 -2.83 2.43 9.47
N GLY A 25 -3.91 2.43 10.22
CA GLY A 25 -3.86 1.87 11.57
C GLY A 25 -5.21 1.89 12.24
N SER A 26 -5.29 1.24 13.38
CA SER A 26 -6.51 1.23 14.20
C SER A 26 -6.15 1.56 15.64
N LYS A 27 -7.12 2.07 16.37
CA LYS A 27 -6.91 2.41 17.77
C LYS A 27 -8.23 2.25 18.53
N PRO A 28 -8.31 1.24 19.41
CA PRO A 28 -7.28 0.23 19.69
C PRO A 28 -7.09 -0.72 18.52
N ASN A 29 -6.15 -1.61 18.63
CA ASN A 29 -5.90 -2.59 17.58
C ASN A 29 -6.22 -3.99 18.13
N PRO A 30 -7.32 -4.66 17.73
CA PRO A 30 -8.29 -4.23 16.71
C PRO A 30 -9.26 -3.19 17.21
N GLY A 31 -9.91 -2.51 16.29
CA GLY A 31 -10.90 -1.49 16.61
C GLY A 31 -11.11 -0.55 15.42
N PRO A 32 -11.59 0.67 15.70
CA PRO A 32 -11.79 1.64 14.62
C PRO A 32 -10.47 1.99 13.97
N GLY A 33 -10.47 2.08 12.67
CA GLY A 33 -9.24 2.36 11.93
C GLY A 33 -9.43 3.36 10.82
N GLY A 34 -8.29 3.85 10.31
CA GLY A 34 -8.26 4.74 9.19
C GLY A 34 -7.07 4.44 8.30
N TRP A 35 -7.16 4.84 7.06
CA TRP A 35 -6.09 4.67 6.10
C TRP A 35 -5.99 5.89 5.20
N ALA A 36 -4.82 6.09 4.61
CA ALA A 36 -4.62 7.20 3.69
C ALA A 36 -3.56 6.85 2.66
N ALA A 37 -3.71 7.45 1.50
CA ALA A 37 -2.71 7.39 0.45
C ALA A 37 -2.57 8.78 -0.14
N ILE A 38 -1.33 9.20 -0.38
CA ILE A 38 -1.03 10.45 -1.05
C ILE A 38 -0.35 10.09 -2.34
N MET A 39 -0.87 10.58 -3.46
CA MET A 39 -0.37 10.27 -4.78
C MET A 39 0.09 11.54 -5.46
N LYS A 40 1.28 11.50 -6.04
CA LYS A 40 1.86 12.66 -6.71
C LYS A 40 2.28 12.29 -8.12
N TYR A 41 1.83 13.06 -9.09
CA TYR A 41 2.20 12.86 -10.47
C TYR A 41 2.34 14.20 -11.15
N ARG A 42 3.53 14.49 -11.65
CA ARG A 42 3.82 15.76 -12.32
C ARG A 42 3.45 16.97 -11.46
N GLY A 43 3.77 16.88 -10.18
CA GLY A 43 3.52 17.98 -9.25
C GLY A 43 2.10 18.06 -8.73
N VAL A 44 1.16 17.30 -9.29
CA VAL A 44 -0.21 17.30 -8.82
C VAL A 44 -0.37 16.25 -7.73
N ILE A 45 -0.97 16.63 -6.63
CA ILE A 45 -1.15 15.76 -5.47
C ILE A 45 -2.62 15.40 -5.33
N LYS A 46 -2.88 14.11 -5.12
CA LYS A 46 -4.21 13.60 -4.85
C LYS A 46 -4.17 12.85 -3.54
N GLU A 47 -5.15 13.07 -2.69
CA GLU A 47 -5.24 12.38 -1.40
C GLU A 47 -6.44 11.47 -1.39
N LEU A 48 -6.24 10.26 -0.87
CA LEU A 48 -7.31 9.28 -0.64
C LEU A 48 -7.29 8.94 0.84
N SER A 49 -8.45 8.74 1.42
CA SER A 49 -8.52 8.26 2.80
C SER A 49 -9.85 7.59 3.05
N GLY A 50 -9.91 6.83 4.14
CA GLY A 50 -11.14 6.17 4.53
C GLY A 50 -11.00 5.61 5.93
N ALA A 51 -12.09 5.02 6.42
CA ALA A 51 -12.13 4.50 7.78
C ALA A 51 -13.03 3.27 7.83
N GLU A 52 -12.74 2.39 8.80
CA GLU A 52 -13.55 1.19 9.06
C GLU A 52 -13.77 1.08 10.55
N ALA A 53 -15.00 0.68 10.93
CA ALA A 53 -15.39 0.65 12.35
C ALA A 53 -14.66 -0.46 13.11
N GLN A 54 -14.39 -1.58 12.48
CA GLN A 54 -13.77 -2.72 13.13
C GLN A 54 -12.72 -3.31 12.21
N THR A 55 -11.46 -3.06 12.54
CA THR A 55 -10.38 -3.45 11.65
C THR A 55 -9.08 -3.60 12.45
N THR A 56 -7.96 -3.73 11.77
CA THR A 56 -6.65 -3.89 12.39
C THR A 56 -5.65 -2.97 11.72
N ASN A 57 -4.51 -2.75 12.38
CA ASN A 57 -3.41 -1.99 11.79
C ASN A 57 -3.03 -2.58 10.42
N ASN A 58 -2.81 -3.89 10.39
CA ASN A 58 -2.36 -4.54 9.15
C ASN A 58 -3.37 -4.39 8.03
N ARG A 59 -4.66 -4.52 8.34
CA ARG A 59 -5.68 -4.39 7.30
C ARG A 59 -5.74 -2.97 6.76
N MET A 60 -5.58 -1.98 7.61
CA MET A 60 -5.61 -0.59 7.15
C MET A 60 -4.38 -0.25 6.30
N GLU A 61 -3.22 -0.82 6.65
CA GLU A 61 -2.05 -0.64 5.81
C GLU A 61 -2.27 -1.21 4.41
N LEU A 62 -2.83 -2.41 4.33
CA LEU A 62 -3.12 -3.04 3.03
C LEU A 62 -4.20 -2.28 2.27
N THR A 63 -5.20 -1.78 2.98
CA THR A 63 -6.31 -1.05 2.36
C THR A 63 -5.78 0.20 1.66
N ALA A 64 -4.86 0.92 2.29
CA ALA A 64 -4.28 2.11 1.68
C ALA A 64 -3.54 1.76 0.39
N VAL A 65 -2.75 0.69 0.40
CA VAL A 65 -2.00 0.28 -0.78
C VAL A 65 -2.95 -0.15 -1.89
N ALA A 66 -3.96 -0.96 -1.57
CA ALA A 66 -4.89 -1.46 -2.58
C ALA A 66 -5.66 -0.32 -3.24
N HIS A 67 -6.18 0.60 -2.45
CA HIS A 67 -6.94 1.72 -3.00
C HIS A 67 -6.07 2.64 -3.85
N ALA A 68 -4.84 2.89 -3.42
CA ALA A 68 -3.93 3.74 -4.19
C ALA A 68 -3.66 3.13 -5.56
N LEU A 69 -3.30 1.85 -5.59
CA LEU A 69 -2.97 1.21 -6.85
C LEU A 69 -4.19 1.09 -7.76
N GLU A 70 -5.35 0.83 -7.20
CA GLU A 70 -6.58 0.69 -7.99
C GLU A 70 -7.10 2.01 -8.53
N THR A 71 -6.65 3.12 -7.99
CA THR A 71 -7.02 4.44 -8.50
C THR A 71 -6.36 4.71 -9.85
N LEU A 72 -5.24 4.05 -10.14
CA LEU A 72 -4.51 4.24 -11.37
C LEU A 72 -5.30 3.61 -12.52
N LYS A 73 -5.53 4.39 -13.59
CA LYS A 73 -6.41 3.96 -14.67
C LYS A 73 -5.70 3.32 -15.85
N ARG A 74 -4.38 3.27 -15.82
CA ARG A 74 -3.58 2.65 -16.88
C ARG A 74 -2.27 2.20 -16.28
N PRO A 75 -1.53 1.34 -16.97
CA PRO A 75 -0.24 0.89 -16.45
C PRO A 75 0.68 2.06 -16.17
N CYS A 76 1.29 2.05 -15.00
CA CYS A 76 2.15 3.13 -14.53
C CYS A 76 3.43 2.59 -13.95
N HIS A 77 4.46 3.45 -13.93
CA HIS A 77 5.61 3.21 -13.09
C HIS A 77 5.32 3.90 -11.75
N VAL A 78 5.34 3.15 -10.68
CA VAL A 78 4.97 3.62 -9.36
C VAL A 78 6.15 3.49 -8.41
N VAL A 79 6.40 4.52 -7.60
CA VAL A 79 7.30 4.42 -6.46
C VAL A 79 6.41 4.53 -5.22
N LEU A 80 6.33 3.47 -4.45
CA LEU A 80 5.40 3.41 -3.33
C LEU A 80 6.16 3.30 -2.01
N HIS A 81 5.94 4.28 -1.14
CA HIS A 81 6.60 4.37 0.17
C HIS A 81 5.65 3.88 1.26
N THR A 82 6.12 2.97 2.08
CA THR A 82 5.35 2.49 3.24
C THR A 82 6.32 2.10 4.35
N ASP A 83 5.89 2.28 5.61
CA ASP A 83 6.67 1.83 6.75
C ASP A 83 6.15 0.50 7.30
N SER A 84 5.16 -0.10 6.66
CA SER A 84 4.56 -1.33 7.16
C SER A 84 5.46 -2.53 6.89
N GLN A 85 5.94 -3.15 7.96
CA GLN A 85 6.70 -4.39 7.82
C GLN A 85 5.81 -5.53 7.37
N TYR A 86 4.55 -5.49 7.71
CA TYR A 86 3.59 -6.50 7.28
C TYR A 86 3.44 -6.48 5.75
N VAL A 87 3.29 -5.29 5.17
CA VAL A 87 3.23 -5.17 3.70
C VAL A 87 4.54 -5.65 3.09
N ARG A 88 5.65 -5.21 3.66
CA ARG A 88 6.97 -5.60 3.15
C ARG A 88 7.14 -7.10 3.14
N ASN A 89 6.85 -7.75 4.26
CA ASN A 89 7.06 -9.19 4.37
C ASN A 89 6.14 -9.97 3.44
N GLY A 90 4.91 -9.51 3.29
CA GLY A 90 3.98 -10.17 2.37
C GLY A 90 4.45 -10.10 0.93
N ILE A 91 4.87 -8.91 0.51
CA ILE A 91 5.32 -8.69 -0.87
C ILE A 91 6.63 -9.46 -1.15
N THR A 92 7.58 -9.39 -0.23
CA THR A 92 8.93 -9.90 -0.51
C THR A 92 9.13 -11.36 -0.11
N ARG A 93 8.33 -11.88 0.80
CA ARG A 93 8.59 -13.20 1.36
C ARG A 93 7.38 -14.14 1.31
N TRP A 94 6.24 -13.72 1.82
CA TRP A 94 5.15 -14.64 2.06
C TRP A 94 4.28 -14.96 0.84
N SER A 95 4.11 -13.99 -0.06
CA SER A 95 3.16 -14.15 -1.17
C SER A 95 3.52 -15.31 -2.08
N HIS A 96 4.79 -15.58 -2.26
CA HIS A 96 5.20 -16.69 -3.13
C HIS A 96 4.69 -18.02 -2.59
N GLY A 97 4.79 -18.22 -1.28
CA GLY A 97 4.28 -19.44 -0.66
C GLY A 97 2.76 -19.52 -0.69
N TRP A 98 2.10 -18.39 -0.47
CA TRP A 98 0.64 -18.35 -0.50
C TRP A 98 0.10 -18.77 -1.87
N ILE A 99 0.70 -18.25 -2.92
CA ILE A 99 0.27 -18.60 -4.28
C ILE A 99 0.45 -20.08 -4.53
N ARG A 100 1.60 -20.65 -4.13
CA ARG A 100 1.86 -22.05 -4.32
C ARG A 100 0.94 -22.95 -3.49
N ASN A 101 0.52 -22.47 -2.31
CA ASN A 101 -0.27 -23.28 -1.38
C ASN A 101 -1.77 -23.00 -1.43
N GLY A 102 -2.23 -22.35 -2.50
CA GLY A 102 -3.66 -22.10 -2.64
C GLY A 102 -4.21 -21.11 -1.65
N TRP A 103 -3.38 -20.13 -1.24
CA TRP A 103 -3.75 -19.08 -0.30
C TRP A 103 -4.07 -19.61 1.09
N ARG A 104 -3.32 -20.61 1.50
CA ARG A 104 -3.41 -21.14 2.84
C ARG A 104 -2.05 -21.06 3.52
N SER A 105 -2.08 -20.86 4.84
CA SER A 105 -0.86 -20.81 5.64
C SER A 105 -0.28 -22.23 5.76
N SER A 106 0.88 -22.32 6.39
CA SER A 106 1.53 -23.61 6.60
C SER A 106 0.69 -24.54 7.48
N THR A 107 -0.22 -23.98 8.29
CA THR A 107 -1.08 -24.79 9.14
C THR A 107 -2.42 -25.10 8.46
N GLY A 108 -2.60 -24.70 7.21
CA GLY A 108 -3.83 -24.99 6.48
C GLY A 108 -4.93 -23.97 6.60
N ASP A 109 -4.72 -22.92 7.40
CA ASP A 109 -5.72 -21.87 7.56
C ASP A 109 -5.69 -20.90 6.38
N PRO A 110 -6.81 -20.26 6.05
CA PRO A 110 -6.79 -19.24 5.02
C PRO A 110 -5.84 -18.10 5.41
N VAL A 111 -5.18 -17.53 4.42
CA VAL A 111 -4.29 -16.39 4.64
C VAL A 111 -5.11 -15.19 5.13
N ALA A 112 -4.65 -14.54 6.20
CA ALA A 112 -5.33 -13.35 6.71
C ALA A 112 -5.32 -12.24 5.67
N ASN A 113 -6.41 -11.50 5.57
CA ASN A 113 -6.55 -10.37 4.63
C ASN A 113 -6.37 -10.79 3.17
N ILE A 114 -6.73 -12.01 2.85
CA ILE A 114 -6.55 -12.57 1.51
C ILE A 114 -7.18 -11.69 0.43
N ASP A 115 -8.33 -11.09 0.72
CA ASP A 115 -9.02 -10.23 -0.23
C ASP A 115 -8.12 -9.05 -0.65
N LEU A 116 -7.49 -8.41 0.30
CA LEU A 116 -6.62 -7.28 0.01
C LEU A 116 -5.32 -7.70 -0.64
N TRP A 117 -4.72 -8.81 -0.16
CA TRP A 117 -3.50 -9.31 -0.76
C TRP A 117 -3.69 -9.65 -2.24
N GLN A 118 -4.81 -10.29 -2.56
CA GLN A 118 -5.07 -10.64 -3.95
C GLN A 118 -5.26 -9.41 -4.82
N ARG A 119 -5.91 -8.37 -4.31
CA ARG A 119 -6.06 -7.11 -5.04
C ARG A 119 -4.71 -6.44 -5.29
N ILE A 120 -3.84 -6.44 -4.28
CA ILE A 120 -2.52 -5.83 -4.41
C ILE A 120 -1.66 -6.58 -5.42
N LEU A 121 -1.66 -7.91 -5.34
CA LEU A 121 -0.85 -8.70 -6.26
C LEU A 121 -1.38 -8.59 -7.70
N ALA A 122 -2.69 -8.47 -7.88
CA ALA A 122 -3.24 -8.24 -9.20
C ALA A 122 -2.78 -6.89 -9.76
N ALA A 123 -2.75 -5.86 -8.91
CA ALA A 123 -2.28 -4.55 -9.33
C ALA A 123 -0.79 -4.58 -9.70
N GLN A 124 0.00 -5.39 -9.00
CA GLN A 124 1.41 -5.53 -9.34
C GLN A 124 1.62 -6.08 -10.74
N GLN A 125 0.69 -6.88 -11.23
CA GLN A 125 0.79 -7.41 -12.58
C GLN A 125 0.59 -6.32 -13.63
N GLU A 126 -0.14 -5.27 -13.27
CA GLU A 126 -0.47 -4.21 -14.21
C GLU A 126 0.49 -3.03 -14.17
N HIS A 127 1.25 -2.89 -13.10
CA HIS A 127 2.12 -1.73 -12.93
C HIS A 127 3.54 -2.18 -12.62
N ARG A 128 4.50 -1.30 -12.89
CA ARG A 128 5.85 -1.50 -12.41
C ARG A 128 5.96 -0.76 -11.09
N ILE A 129 6.15 -1.49 -9.98
CA ILE A 129 6.16 -0.89 -8.66
C ILE A 129 7.53 -1.03 -8.02
N ASP A 130 8.14 0.11 -7.69
CA ASP A 130 9.34 0.14 -6.88
C ASP A 130 8.88 0.41 -5.44
N TRP A 131 9.03 -0.59 -4.59
CA TRP A 131 8.65 -0.47 -3.20
C TRP A 131 9.78 0.19 -2.42
N ARG A 132 9.45 1.22 -1.63
CA ARG A 132 10.40 1.91 -0.77
C ARG A 132 9.99 1.71 0.66
N TRP A 133 10.81 0.98 1.41
CA TRP A 133 10.50 0.65 2.79
C TRP A 133 11.07 1.75 3.68
N VAL A 134 10.17 2.53 4.27
CA VAL A 134 10.54 3.65 5.13
C VAL A 134 10.62 3.15 6.55
N ARG A 135 11.58 3.64 7.30
CA ARG A 135 11.74 3.20 8.68
C ARG A 135 10.92 4.09 9.60
N GLY A 136 9.74 3.62 10.01
CA GLY A 136 8.90 4.33 10.95
C GLY A 136 8.65 5.78 10.55
N HIS A 137 8.47 6.61 11.54
CA HIS A 137 8.20 8.02 11.29
C HIS A 137 9.48 8.83 11.29
N SER A 138 10.39 8.49 10.42
CA SER A 138 11.72 9.07 10.45
C SER A 138 11.83 10.40 9.74
N GLY A 139 10.88 11.29 9.92
CA GLY A 139 10.99 12.65 9.43
C GLY A 139 10.67 12.86 7.98
N HIS A 140 10.02 11.91 7.35
CA HIS A 140 9.60 12.06 5.95
C HIS A 140 8.26 12.78 5.91
N ASP A 141 8.26 14.00 5.39
CA ASP A 141 7.07 14.86 5.39
C ASP A 141 5.84 14.20 4.82
N MET A 142 5.98 13.51 3.70
CA MET A 142 4.82 12.89 3.05
C MET A 142 4.31 11.68 3.82
N ASN A 143 5.20 10.94 4.48
CA ASN A 143 4.76 9.85 5.34
C ASN A 143 4.02 10.38 6.56
N GLU A 144 4.49 11.49 7.12
CA GLU A 144 3.79 12.11 8.24
C GLU A 144 2.46 12.69 7.81
N ARG A 145 2.39 13.22 6.60
CA ARG A 145 1.13 13.72 6.05
C ARG A 145 0.13 12.58 5.88
N ALA A 146 0.58 11.43 5.40
CA ALA A 146 -0.28 10.27 5.26
C ALA A 146 -0.78 9.78 6.64
N ASP A 147 0.10 9.80 7.64
CA ASP A 147 -0.27 9.42 9.00
C ASP A 147 -1.36 10.35 9.55
N ARG A 148 -1.18 11.65 9.39
CA ARG A 148 -2.17 12.62 9.87
C ARG A 148 -3.50 12.45 9.15
N LEU A 149 -3.45 12.17 7.85
CA LEU A 149 -4.68 12.01 7.07
C LEU A 149 -5.42 10.73 7.47
N ALA A 150 -4.69 9.65 7.73
CA ALA A 150 -5.30 8.40 8.17
C ALA A 150 -5.94 8.57 9.55
N THR A 151 -5.24 9.25 10.46
CA THR A 151 -5.76 9.54 11.79
C THR A 151 -7.01 10.43 11.72
N ALA A 152 -6.97 11.44 10.86
CA ALA A 152 -8.10 12.34 10.69
C ALA A 152 -9.32 11.59 10.14
N ALA A 153 -9.11 10.66 9.22
CA ALA A 153 -10.21 9.88 8.67
C ALA A 153 -10.88 9.03 9.74
N ARG A 154 -10.08 8.39 10.60
CA ARG A 154 -10.62 7.59 11.70
C ARG A 154 -11.41 8.46 12.67
N LYS A 155 -10.86 9.60 13.04
CA LYS A 155 -11.53 10.49 13.99
C LYS A 155 -12.80 11.09 13.42
N ALA A 156 -12.79 11.45 12.14
CA ALA A 156 -13.97 12.02 11.52
C ALA A 156 -15.12 11.01 11.47
N ALA A 157 -14.79 9.74 11.27
CA ALA A 157 -15.81 8.71 11.17
C ALA A 157 -16.31 8.22 12.53
N PHE A 158 -15.42 8.11 13.53
CA PHE A 158 -15.76 7.43 14.78
C PHE A 158 -15.54 8.28 16.03
N GLY A 159 -15.19 9.52 15.86
CA GLY A 159 -15.13 10.46 16.95
C GLY A 159 -13.83 10.53 17.63
N LYS A 160 -13.92 10.96 18.88
CA LYS A 160 -13.00 11.56 19.55
C LYS A 160 -11.80 10.95 19.86
N THR A 161 -11.38 9.98 19.90
CA THR A 161 -10.05 9.59 20.23
C THR A 161 -9.30 9.23 18.95
#